data_60ec49bc9627946033314cbac34045ca
#
_entry.id   60ec49bc9627946033314cbac34045ca
#
_cell.length_a   1.000
_cell.length_b   1.000
_cell.length_c   1.000
_cell.angle_alpha   90.00
_cell.angle_beta   90.00
_cell.angle_gamma   90.00
#
_symmetry.space_group_name_H-M   'P 1'
#
loop_
_entity.id
_entity.type
_entity.pdbx_description
1 polymer ?
#
loop_
_entity_poly.entity_id
_entity_poly.type
_entity_poly.pdbx_seq_one_letter_code
_entity_poly.pdbx_strand_id
1 'polypeptide(L)'
;PKDITPIFTDRAEPVCIFEGFMDFLSFLSMKEEITNHCLVMNSVSNVARTIRYLNDRHLTHIRAFLDNDEAGRMAVQDFIKAGLHVEDMNIHFQDFKDLNDFHVSRVREQQKRKAQEQTHISITGQNKKSKQVKLKMK
;
A
#
# COMPACT_ATOMS: atom_id res chain seq x y z
N PRO A 1 -14.54 -20.81 4.38
CA PRO A 1 -13.29 -20.06 4.35
C PRO A 1 -12.99 -19.53 2.96
N LYS A 2 -12.47 -18.32 2.91
CA LYS A 2 -12.09 -17.67 1.66
C LYS A 2 -10.82 -18.30 1.10
N ASP A 3 -10.77 -18.47 -0.20
CA ASP A 3 -9.57 -18.93 -0.89
C ASP A 3 -8.66 -17.73 -1.24
N ILE A 4 -7.45 -18.05 -1.69
CA ILE A 4 -6.52 -17.04 -2.21
C ILE A 4 -7.04 -16.46 -3.52
N THR A 5 -6.64 -15.22 -3.81
CA THR A 5 -7.00 -14.52 -5.05
C THR A 5 -5.73 -14.08 -5.77
N PRO A 6 -5.29 -14.81 -6.80
CA PRO A 6 -4.15 -14.38 -7.61
C PRO A 6 -4.57 -13.34 -8.65
N ILE A 7 -3.68 -12.37 -8.91
CA ILE A 7 -3.88 -11.32 -9.90
C ILE A 7 -2.65 -11.34 -10.84
N PHE A 8 -2.91 -11.56 -12.11
CA PHE A 8 -1.85 -11.69 -13.13
C PHE A 8 -1.58 -10.34 -13.79
N THR A 9 -0.30 -10.05 -13.98
CA THR A 9 0.19 -8.85 -14.65
C THR A 9 1.33 -9.21 -15.59
N ASP A 10 2.09 -8.21 -16.03
CA ASP A 10 3.17 -8.43 -17.03
C ASP A 10 4.36 -9.22 -16.49
N ARG A 11 4.68 -9.06 -15.19
CA ARG A 11 5.83 -9.71 -14.56
C ARG A 11 5.39 -10.64 -13.45
N ALA A 12 5.83 -11.90 -13.55
CA ALA A 12 5.50 -12.90 -12.54
C ALA A 12 6.17 -12.60 -11.20
N GLU A 13 7.44 -12.17 -11.19
CA GLU A 13 8.21 -11.99 -9.96
C GLU A 13 8.79 -10.58 -9.85
N PRO A 14 8.99 -10.07 -8.63
CA PRO A 14 8.51 -10.64 -7.38
C PRO A 14 6.98 -10.55 -7.25
N VAL A 15 6.37 -11.59 -6.69
CA VAL A 15 4.91 -11.61 -6.45
C VAL A 15 4.62 -10.79 -5.19
N CYS A 16 3.73 -9.83 -5.31
CA CYS A 16 3.30 -9.01 -4.16
C CYS A 16 2.18 -9.73 -3.40
N ILE A 17 2.44 -10.09 -2.15
CA ILE A 17 1.51 -10.85 -1.31
C ILE A 17 0.84 -9.92 -0.29
N PHE A 18 -0.49 -9.94 -0.27
CA PHE A 18 -1.30 -9.13 0.66
C PHE A 18 -2.11 -10.04 1.56
N GLU A 19 -2.28 -9.66 2.82
CA GLU A 19 -3.09 -10.43 3.75
C GLU A 19 -4.57 -10.29 3.42
N GLY A 20 -5.06 -9.04 3.22
CA GLY A 20 -6.46 -8.74 2.94
C GLY A 20 -6.67 -7.95 1.66
N PHE A 21 -7.89 -8.00 1.14
CA PHE A 21 -8.25 -7.33 -0.11
C PHE A 21 -8.14 -5.80 0.00
N MET A 22 -8.43 -5.23 1.17
CA MET A 22 -8.31 -3.78 1.38
C MET A 22 -6.86 -3.31 1.30
N ASP A 23 -5.91 -4.12 1.74
CA ASP A 23 -4.48 -3.82 1.59
C ASP A 23 -4.07 -3.78 0.12
N PHE A 24 -4.59 -4.71 -0.67
CA PHE A 24 -4.37 -4.74 -2.12
C PHE A 24 -4.95 -3.48 -2.78
N LEU A 25 -6.18 -3.08 -2.43
CA LEU A 25 -6.79 -1.85 -2.96
C LEU A 25 -5.97 -0.61 -2.58
N SER A 26 -5.44 -0.57 -1.37
CA SER A 26 -4.57 0.52 -0.93
C SER A 26 -3.28 0.57 -1.76
N PHE A 27 -2.69 -0.58 -2.04
CA PHE A 27 -1.52 -0.68 -2.91
C PHE A 27 -1.81 -0.16 -4.31
N LEU A 28 -2.95 -0.55 -4.89
CA LEU A 28 -3.40 -0.04 -6.20
C LEU A 28 -3.49 1.49 -6.21
N SER A 29 -4.03 2.06 -5.14
CA SER A 29 -4.22 3.52 -5.03
C SER A 29 -2.89 4.28 -4.91
N MET A 30 -1.85 3.63 -4.36
CA MET A 30 -0.53 4.25 -4.18
C MET A 30 0.37 4.10 -5.40
N LYS A 31 0.08 3.19 -6.32
CA LYS A 31 0.88 2.91 -7.50
C LYS A 31 0.16 3.43 -8.76
N GLU A 32 0.90 4.11 -9.65
CA GLU A 32 0.36 4.54 -10.94
C GLU A 32 0.10 3.34 -11.84
N GLU A 33 0.96 2.33 -11.76
CA GLU A 33 0.89 1.12 -12.58
C GLU A 33 1.33 -0.09 -11.76
N ILE A 34 0.62 -1.20 -11.91
CA ILE A 34 1.01 -2.48 -11.31
C ILE A 34 1.57 -3.37 -12.41
N THR A 35 2.85 -3.72 -12.28
CA THR A 35 3.56 -4.52 -13.26
C THR A 35 3.83 -5.94 -12.79
N ASN A 36 3.80 -6.18 -11.48
CA ASN A 36 4.11 -7.48 -10.88
C ASN A 36 2.84 -8.24 -10.53
N HIS A 37 2.91 -9.58 -10.62
CA HIS A 37 1.83 -10.42 -10.12
C HIS A 37 1.54 -10.10 -8.67
N CYS A 38 0.28 -10.16 -8.28
CA CYS A 38 -0.19 -9.98 -6.92
C CYS A 38 -0.98 -11.20 -6.48
N LEU A 39 -1.02 -11.43 -5.18
CA LEU A 39 -1.83 -12.49 -4.60
C LEU A 39 -2.39 -11.99 -3.27
N VAL A 40 -3.71 -12.05 -3.13
CA VAL A 40 -4.39 -11.72 -1.88
C VAL A 40 -4.71 -13.03 -1.17
N MET A 41 -4.17 -13.20 0.04
CA MET A 41 -4.40 -14.43 0.81
C MET A 41 -5.82 -14.53 1.34
N ASN A 42 -6.46 -13.40 1.61
CA ASN A 42 -7.81 -13.29 2.20
C ASN A 42 -7.91 -13.80 3.65
N SER A 43 -6.87 -14.43 4.13
CA SER A 43 -6.69 -14.83 5.53
C SER A 43 -5.27 -15.32 5.73
N VAL A 44 -4.69 -15.04 6.88
CA VAL A 44 -3.37 -15.57 7.27
C VAL A 44 -3.40 -17.12 7.36
N SER A 45 -4.57 -17.72 7.52
CA SER A 45 -4.73 -19.18 7.50
C SER A 45 -4.46 -19.79 6.12
N ASN A 46 -4.37 -18.98 5.07
CA ASN A 46 -4.10 -19.42 3.70
C ASN A 46 -2.62 -19.42 3.33
N VAL A 47 -1.70 -19.30 4.30
CA VAL A 47 -0.25 -19.31 4.05
C VAL A 47 0.19 -20.60 3.35
N ALA A 48 -0.24 -21.76 3.84
CA ALA A 48 0.13 -23.04 3.23
C ALA A 48 -0.38 -23.17 1.78
N ARG A 49 -1.59 -22.69 1.53
CA ARG A 49 -2.18 -22.64 0.18
C ARG A 49 -1.38 -21.74 -0.75
N THR A 50 -0.98 -20.59 -0.25
CA THR A 50 -0.15 -19.62 -0.98
C THR A 50 1.20 -20.21 -1.35
N ILE A 51 1.85 -20.91 -0.41
CA ILE A 51 3.13 -21.58 -0.66
C ILE A 51 2.99 -22.64 -1.75
N ARG A 52 1.95 -23.48 -1.70
CA ARG A 52 1.69 -24.49 -2.73
C ARG A 52 1.46 -23.85 -4.10
N TYR A 53 0.67 -22.79 -4.16
CA TYR A 53 0.41 -22.06 -5.38
C TYR A 53 1.71 -21.55 -6.02
N LEU A 54 2.58 -20.94 -5.21
CA LEU A 54 3.86 -20.41 -5.67
C LEU A 54 4.80 -21.53 -6.14
N ASN A 55 4.88 -22.61 -5.38
CA ASN A 55 5.72 -23.76 -5.72
C ASN A 55 5.28 -24.43 -7.02
N ASP A 56 3.98 -24.60 -7.21
CA ASP A 56 3.42 -25.22 -8.41
C ASP A 56 3.75 -24.42 -9.68
N ARG A 57 3.95 -23.13 -9.54
CA ARG A 57 4.28 -22.21 -10.64
C ARG A 57 5.75 -21.82 -10.71
N HIS A 58 6.58 -22.44 -9.86
CA HIS A 58 8.02 -22.16 -9.78
C HIS A 58 8.32 -20.68 -9.49
N LEU A 59 7.45 -20.03 -8.71
CA LEU A 59 7.64 -18.67 -8.25
C LEU A 59 8.32 -18.68 -6.88
N THR A 60 9.49 -18.07 -6.79
CA THR A 60 10.34 -18.15 -5.59
C THR A 60 10.60 -16.82 -4.92
N HIS A 61 10.33 -15.71 -5.61
CA HIS A 61 10.61 -14.37 -5.10
C HIS A 61 9.29 -13.63 -4.80
N ILE A 62 9.11 -13.21 -3.58
CA ILE A 62 7.90 -12.50 -3.14
C ILE A 62 8.23 -11.22 -2.37
N ARG A 63 7.30 -10.27 -2.41
CA ARG A 63 7.26 -9.10 -1.53
C ARG A 63 6.04 -9.23 -0.63
N ALA A 64 6.26 -9.29 0.68
CA ALA A 64 5.18 -9.52 1.63
C ALA A 64 4.70 -8.20 2.25
N PHE A 65 3.42 -7.90 2.06
CA PHE A 65 2.72 -6.75 2.65
C PHE A 65 1.72 -7.28 3.68
N LEU A 66 2.24 -7.85 4.76
CA LEU A 66 1.41 -8.50 5.78
C LEU A 66 1.23 -7.59 7.00
N ASP A 67 0.21 -7.90 7.81
CA ASP A 67 -0.14 -7.09 8.97
C ASP A 67 0.99 -7.04 10.01
N ASN A 68 1.07 -5.93 10.73
CA ASN A 68 2.03 -5.70 11.82
C ASN A 68 1.56 -6.33 13.11
N ASP A 69 1.35 -7.64 13.09
CA ASP A 69 0.99 -8.42 14.25
C ASP A 69 1.77 -9.74 14.27
N GLU A 70 1.58 -10.53 15.32
CA GLU A 70 2.28 -11.80 15.47
C GLU A 70 1.95 -12.77 14.33
N ALA A 71 0.68 -12.83 13.92
CA ALA A 71 0.24 -13.72 12.84
C ALA A 71 0.91 -13.35 11.52
N GLY A 72 1.01 -12.06 11.21
CA GLY A 72 1.70 -11.58 10.00
C GLY A 72 3.18 -11.90 10.03
N ARG A 73 3.84 -11.71 11.17
CA ARG A 73 5.26 -12.06 11.33
C ARG A 73 5.51 -13.56 11.20
N MET A 74 4.62 -14.38 11.75
CA MET A 74 4.70 -15.84 11.61
C MET A 74 4.54 -16.27 10.15
N ALA A 75 3.64 -15.65 9.44
CA ALA A 75 3.44 -15.91 8.01
C ALA A 75 4.71 -15.64 7.20
N VAL A 76 5.38 -14.52 7.46
CA VAL A 76 6.68 -14.21 6.81
C VAL A 76 7.70 -15.31 7.11
N GLN A 77 7.79 -15.77 8.34
CA GLN A 77 8.70 -16.85 8.73
C GLN A 77 8.36 -18.15 8.01
N ASP A 78 7.09 -18.46 7.86
CA ASP A 78 6.64 -19.65 7.13
C ASP A 78 7.05 -19.60 5.66
N PHE A 79 6.95 -18.44 5.02
CA PHE A 79 7.44 -18.26 3.65
C PHE A 79 8.95 -18.47 3.55
N ILE A 80 9.71 -17.93 4.49
CA ILE A 80 11.17 -18.09 4.53
C ILE A 80 11.53 -19.56 4.71
N LYS A 81 10.88 -20.26 5.65
CA LYS A 81 11.10 -21.70 5.91
C LYS A 81 10.76 -22.56 4.69
N ALA A 82 9.81 -22.12 3.87
CA ALA A 82 9.44 -22.82 2.64
C ALA A 82 10.48 -22.63 1.52
N GLY A 83 11.54 -21.86 1.75
CA GLY A 83 12.61 -21.64 0.78
C GLY A 83 12.37 -20.48 -0.16
N LEU A 84 11.36 -19.63 0.09
CA LEU A 84 11.10 -18.45 -0.73
C LEU A 84 12.07 -17.32 -0.40
N HIS A 85 12.43 -16.55 -1.42
CA HIS A 85 13.12 -15.28 -1.21
C HIS A 85 12.09 -14.22 -0.87
N VAL A 86 12.10 -13.75 0.37
CA VAL A 86 11.07 -12.84 0.90
C VAL A 86 11.65 -11.46 1.14
N GLU A 87 11.08 -10.46 0.46
CA GLU A 87 11.26 -9.06 0.83
C GLU A 87 10.09 -8.67 1.74
N ASP A 88 10.38 -8.41 3.01
CA ASP A 88 9.36 -7.97 3.97
C ASP A 88 9.14 -6.48 3.82
N MET A 89 7.99 -6.09 3.26
CA MET A 89 7.65 -4.70 3.00
C MET A 89 7.06 -4.00 4.22
N ASN A 90 6.91 -4.70 5.31
CA ASN A 90 6.39 -4.20 6.58
C ASN A 90 7.17 -2.97 7.10
N ILE A 91 8.46 -2.91 6.82
CA ILE A 91 9.33 -1.80 7.22
C ILE A 91 8.80 -0.43 6.76
N HIS A 92 8.03 -0.40 5.68
CA HIS A 92 7.49 0.83 5.11
C HIS A 92 6.22 1.32 5.83
N PHE A 93 5.59 0.48 6.65
CA PHE A 93 4.36 0.82 7.39
C PHE A 93 4.35 0.25 8.81
N GLN A 94 5.53 0.10 9.42
CA GLN A 94 5.68 -0.58 10.72
C GLN A 94 4.98 0.11 11.88
N ASP A 95 4.66 1.40 11.77
CA ASP A 95 3.91 2.16 12.78
C ASP A 95 2.40 2.01 12.65
N PHE A 96 1.93 1.25 11.67
CA PHE A 96 0.51 1.03 11.39
C PHE A 96 0.20 -0.46 11.48
N LYS A 97 -1.06 -0.78 11.77
CA LYS A 97 -1.51 -2.16 11.86
C LYS A 97 -1.31 -2.91 10.55
N ASP A 98 -1.62 -2.27 9.43
CA ASP A 98 -1.56 -2.84 8.09
C ASP A 98 -1.35 -1.75 7.04
N LEU A 99 -1.19 -2.18 5.78
CA LEU A 99 -0.97 -1.28 4.67
C LEU A 99 -2.16 -0.34 4.45
N ASN A 100 -3.38 -0.82 4.66
CA ASN A 100 -4.59 -0.01 4.50
C ASN A 100 -4.60 1.15 5.51
N ASP A 101 -4.30 0.90 6.78
CA ASP A 101 -4.22 1.95 7.80
C ASP A 101 -3.15 3.00 7.45
N PHE A 102 -2.01 2.55 6.97
CA PHE A 102 -0.95 3.44 6.48
C PHE A 102 -1.45 4.34 5.35
N HIS A 103 -2.10 3.76 4.33
CA HIS A 103 -2.62 4.50 3.18
C HIS A 103 -3.68 5.52 3.60
N VAL A 104 -4.64 5.11 4.44
CA VAL A 104 -5.70 6.00 4.95
C VAL A 104 -5.08 7.19 5.69
N SER A 105 -4.09 6.96 6.53
CA SER A 105 -3.38 8.02 7.25
C SER A 105 -2.71 9.00 6.29
N ARG A 106 -2.05 8.51 5.25
CA ARG A 106 -1.40 9.37 4.25
C ARG A 106 -2.41 10.21 3.48
N VAL A 107 -3.53 9.64 3.08
CA VAL A 107 -4.59 10.37 2.37
C VAL A 107 -5.15 11.49 3.23
N ARG A 108 -5.42 11.22 4.52
CA ARG A 108 -5.90 12.23 5.47
C ARG A 108 -4.89 13.37 5.63
N GLU A 109 -3.62 13.05 5.72
CA GLU A 109 -2.55 14.04 5.85
C GLU A 109 -2.45 14.91 4.61
N GLN A 110 -2.53 14.33 3.42
CA GLN A 110 -2.54 15.06 2.15
C GLN A 110 -3.75 15.99 2.04
N GLN A 111 -4.92 15.53 2.46
CA GLN A 111 -6.15 16.35 2.46
C GLN A 111 -6.02 17.55 3.39
N LYS A 112 -5.44 17.37 4.58
CA LYS A 112 -5.17 18.46 5.51
C LYS A 112 -4.22 19.50 4.91
N ARG A 113 -3.14 19.06 4.29
CA ARG A 113 -2.16 19.93 3.63
C ARG A 113 -2.80 20.73 2.52
N LYS A 114 -3.58 20.08 1.64
CA LYS A 114 -4.29 20.75 0.54
C LYS A 114 -5.26 21.80 1.06
N ALA A 115 -6.02 21.51 2.12
CA ALA A 115 -6.95 22.45 2.73
C ALA A 115 -6.20 23.68 3.28
N GLN A 116 -5.06 23.47 3.95
CA GLN A 116 -4.22 24.56 4.49
C GLN A 116 -3.62 25.40 3.36
N GLU A 117 -3.11 24.78 2.30
CA GLU A 117 -2.56 25.47 1.13
C GLU A 117 -3.61 26.32 0.44
N GLN A 118 -4.81 25.79 0.22
CA GLN A 118 -5.93 26.53 -0.40
C GLN A 118 -6.33 27.74 0.43
N THR A 119 -6.41 27.59 1.75
CA THR A 119 -6.71 28.70 2.66
C THR A 119 -5.62 29.78 2.57
N HIS A 120 -4.35 29.39 2.58
CA HIS A 120 -3.22 30.33 2.45
C HIS A 120 -3.25 31.06 1.10
N ILE A 121 -3.48 30.39 0.01
CA ILE A 121 -3.57 30.96 -1.34
C ILE A 121 -4.72 31.95 -1.42
N SER A 122 -5.90 31.62 -0.86
CA SER A 122 -7.06 32.52 -0.84
C SER A 122 -6.76 33.82 -0.09
N ILE A 123 -6.14 33.76 1.08
CA ILE A 123 -5.75 34.91 1.88
C ILE A 123 -4.72 35.77 1.12
N THR A 124 -3.70 35.16 0.56
CA THR A 124 -2.68 35.84 -0.23
C THR A 124 -3.28 36.52 -1.47
N GLY A 125 -4.17 35.84 -2.17
CA GLY A 125 -4.88 36.39 -3.32
C GLY A 125 -5.71 37.62 -2.99
N GLN A 126 -6.45 37.59 -1.88
CA GLN A 126 -7.23 38.74 -1.40
C GLN A 126 -6.33 39.93 -1.04
N ASN A 127 -5.24 39.68 -0.36
CA ASN A 127 -4.27 40.73 -0.01
C ASN A 127 -3.67 41.39 -1.27
N LYS A 128 -3.31 40.62 -2.28
CA LYS A 128 -2.80 41.15 -3.55
C LYS A 128 -3.82 42.00 -4.26
N LYS A 129 -5.10 41.57 -4.31
CA LYS A 129 -6.17 42.35 -4.92
C LYS A 129 -6.41 43.68 -4.20
N SER A 130 -6.38 43.67 -2.87
CA SER A 130 -6.51 44.89 -2.06
C SER A 130 -5.38 45.88 -2.32
N LYS A 131 -4.15 45.42 -2.43
CA LYS A 131 -2.98 46.26 -2.77
C LYS A 131 -3.09 46.85 -4.16
N GLN A 132 -3.54 46.06 -5.17
CA GLN A 132 -3.74 46.57 -6.54
C GLN A 132 -4.81 47.68 -6.59
N VAL A 133 -5.92 47.51 -5.89
CA VAL A 133 -6.98 48.52 -5.82
C VAL A 133 -6.43 49.82 -5.23
N LYS A 134 -5.66 49.77 -4.14
CA LYS A 134 -5.04 50.95 -3.52
C LYS A 134 -4.11 51.67 -4.50
N LEU A 135 -3.30 50.94 -5.26
CA LEU A 135 -2.39 51.53 -6.25
C LEU A 135 -3.15 52.23 -7.39
N LYS A 136 -4.30 51.67 -7.81
CA LYS A 136 -5.13 52.27 -8.89
C LYS A 136 -5.84 53.55 -8.41
N MET A 137 -6.09 53.70 -7.15
CA MET A 137 -6.76 54.88 -6.56
C MET A 137 -5.81 56.06 -6.32
N LYS A 138 -4.55 55.83 -6.44
CA LYS A 138 -3.53 56.88 -6.39
C LYS A 138 -3.24 57.45 -7.78
#